data_e50f9d622904834af70fc1ce040a736b
#
_entry.id   e50f9d622904834af70fc1ce040a736b
#
_cell.length_a   1.000
_cell.length_b   1.000
_cell.length_c   1.000
_cell.angle_alpha   90.00
_cell.angle_beta   90.00
_cell.angle_gamma   90.00
#
_symmetry.space_group_name_H-M   'P 1'
#
loop_
_entity.id
_entity.type
_entity.pdbx_description
1 polymer ?
#
loop_
_entity_poly.entity_id
_entity_poly.type
_entity_poly.pdbx_seq_one_letter_code
_entity_poly.pdbx_strand_id
1 'polypeptide(L)'
;MWEIRNSPTNIRERIFLIQSGSGMVVGECNIVDCIKLDKQLFEQGRKHHAIENTFEKLSYKHPYAWVIDIDSIKKYVCPLCYKHPSGAVIWVDLTKCCDYEKLLSQ
;
A
#
# COMPACT_ATOMS: atom_id res chain seq x y z
N MET A 1 3.94 -10.12 -3.09
CA MET A 1 2.57 -9.65 -2.86
C MET A 1 2.30 -8.41 -3.70
N TRP A 2 1.16 -8.35 -4.33
CA TRP A 2 0.77 -7.23 -5.18
C TRP A 2 -0.42 -6.50 -4.57
N GLU A 3 -0.30 -5.20 -4.41
CA GLU A 3 -1.40 -4.30 -4.10
C GLU A 3 -1.87 -3.64 -5.39
N ILE A 4 -3.13 -3.82 -5.76
CA ILE A 4 -3.67 -3.30 -7.02
C ILE A 4 -4.23 -1.89 -6.80
N ARG A 5 -3.73 -0.94 -7.56
CA ARG A 5 -4.09 0.49 -7.49
C ARG A 5 -4.38 1.06 -8.87
N ASN A 6 -5.08 2.19 -8.92
CA ASN A 6 -5.44 2.86 -10.17
C ASN A 6 -4.37 3.86 -10.67
N SER A 7 -3.24 3.92 -10.02
CA SER A 7 -2.14 4.82 -10.41
C SER A 7 -0.79 4.17 -10.14
N PRO A 8 0.25 4.53 -10.92
CA PRO A 8 1.60 4.04 -10.68
C PRO A 8 2.24 4.73 -9.47
N THR A 9 3.32 4.16 -8.99
CA THR A 9 4.20 4.81 -8.01
C THR A 9 5.66 4.66 -8.43
N ASN A 10 6.44 5.70 -8.16
CA ASN A 10 7.89 5.69 -8.33
C ASN A 10 8.62 5.34 -7.02
N ILE A 11 7.89 5.18 -5.93
CA ILE A 11 8.46 4.85 -4.63
C ILE A 11 9.00 3.42 -4.65
N ARG A 12 10.27 3.25 -4.24
CA ARG A 12 10.96 1.96 -4.14
C ARG A 12 11.70 1.89 -2.81
N GLU A 13 10.95 2.10 -1.72
CA GLU A 13 11.50 2.17 -0.37
C GLU A 13 10.46 1.71 0.64
N ARG A 14 10.81 1.80 1.93
CA ARG A 14 9.88 1.53 3.02
C ARG A 14 8.76 2.55 3.04
N ILE A 15 7.54 2.06 3.14
CA ILE A 15 6.35 2.87 3.38
C ILE A 15 5.66 2.40 4.66
N PHE A 16 4.91 3.31 5.27
CA PHE A 16 4.06 2.99 6.43
C PHE A 16 2.64 2.72 5.96
N LEU A 17 1.98 1.80 6.63
CA LEU A 17 0.64 1.34 6.27
C LEU A 17 -0.39 1.93 7.24
N ILE A 18 -1.41 2.55 6.66
CA ILE A 18 -2.53 3.14 7.39
C ILE A 18 -3.76 2.29 7.12
N GLN A 19 -4.43 1.86 8.19
CA GLN A 19 -5.71 1.18 8.04
C GLN A 19 -6.80 2.20 7.73
N SER A 20 -7.48 2.02 6.61
CA SER A 20 -8.51 2.95 6.13
C SER A 20 -9.58 3.20 7.19
N GLY A 21 -9.85 4.48 7.47
CA GLY A 21 -10.88 4.89 8.42
C GLY A 21 -10.53 4.73 9.90
N SER A 22 -9.35 4.20 10.23
CA SER A 22 -8.97 3.92 11.62
C SER A 22 -8.26 5.08 12.33
N GLY A 23 -7.64 5.99 11.56
CA GLY A 23 -6.75 7.01 12.13
C GLY A 23 -5.46 6.44 12.72
N MET A 24 -5.05 5.24 12.27
CA MET A 24 -3.93 4.49 12.85
C MET A 24 -2.93 4.06 11.78
N VAL A 25 -1.64 4.22 12.11
CA VAL A 25 -0.54 3.58 11.37
C VAL A 25 -0.34 2.19 11.98
N VAL A 26 -0.55 1.15 11.20
CA VAL A 26 -0.64 -0.24 11.69
C VAL A 26 0.56 -1.10 11.33
N GLY A 27 1.43 -0.64 10.43
CA GLY A 27 2.58 -1.41 10.01
C GLY A 27 3.42 -0.71 8.97
N GLU A 28 4.31 -1.48 8.35
CA GLU A 28 5.22 -1.02 7.31
C GLU A 28 5.55 -2.13 6.32
N CYS A 29 6.00 -1.75 5.14
CA CYS A 29 6.54 -2.68 4.13
C CYS A 29 7.41 -1.93 3.14
N ASN A 30 8.13 -2.67 2.27
CA ASN A 30 8.89 -2.10 1.17
C ASN A 30 8.18 -2.32 -0.16
N ILE A 31 8.06 -1.26 -0.97
CA ILE A 31 7.67 -1.38 -2.37
C ILE A 31 8.95 -1.62 -3.18
N VAL A 32 8.94 -2.66 -4.01
CA VAL A 32 10.11 -3.05 -4.81
C VAL A 32 9.90 -2.93 -6.30
N ASP A 33 8.66 -2.83 -6.77
CA ASP A 33 8.35 -2.66 -8.19
C ASP A 33 6.93 -2.12 -8.38
N CYS A 34 6.63 -1.69 -9.61
CA CYS A 34 5.29 -1.26 -10.02
C CYS A 34 5.07 -1.71 -11.45
N ILE A 35 4.03 -2.50 -11.69
CA ILE A 35 3.76 -3.13 -12.97
C ILE A 35 2.40 -2.65 -13.48
N LYS A 36 2.37 -2.10 -14.72
CA LYS A 36 1.10 -1.82 -15.39
C LYS A 36 0.43 -3.13 -15.75
N LEU A 37 -0.80 -3.33 -15.30
CA LEU A 37 -1.52 -4.58 -15.52
C LEU A 37 -2.34 -4.54 -16.81
N ASP A 38 -2.30 -5.67 -17.54
CA ASP A 38 -3.30 -6.07 -18.51
C ASP A 38 -3.98 -7.36 -18.01
N LYS A 39 -4.92 -7.87 -18.77
CA LYS A 39 -5.64 -9.10 -18.42
C LYS A 39 -4.70 -10.29 -18.23
N GLN A 40 -3.71 -10.45 -19.10
CA GLN A 40 -2.78 -11.57 -19.05
C GLN A 40 -1.92 -11.52 -17.79
N LEU A 41 -1.34 -10.36 -17.47
CA LEU A 41 -0.53 -10.19 -16.26
C LEU A 41 -1.38 -10.36 -15.00
N PHE A 42 -2.62 -9.88 -15.01
CA PHE A 42 -3.53 -10.07 -13.89
C PHE A 42 -3.81 -11.55 -13.63
N GLU A 43 -4.09 -12.32 -14.69
CA GLU A 43 -4.34 -13.76 -14.56
C GLU A 43 -3.10 -14.53 -14.12
N GLN A 44 -1.94 -14.20 -14.65
CA GLN A 44 -0.67 -14.83 -14.25
C GLN A 44 -0.29 -14.51 -12.81
N GLY A 45 -0.72 -13.36 -12.31
CA GLY A 45 -0.38 -12.88 -10.95
C GLY A 45 -1.38 -13.22 -9.88
N ARG A 46 -2.33 -14.11 -10.11
CA ARG A 46 -3.40 -14.43 -9.14
C ARG A 46 -2.89 -14.79 -7.75
N LYS A 47 -1.82 -15.55 -7.67
CA LYS A 47 -1.21 -15.92 -6.37
C LYS A 47 -0.57 -14.72 -5.66
N HIS A 48 -0.28 -13.63 -6.38
CA HIS A 48 0.35 -12.43 -5.83
C HIS A 48 -0.66 -11.41 -5.33
N HIS A 49 -1.79 -11.22 -6.03
CA HIS A 49 -2.80 -10.24 -5.62
C HIS A 49 -3.97 -10.87 -4.87
N ALA A 50 -4.18 -12.17 -4.97
CA ALA A 50 -5.24 -12.93 -4.30
C ALA A 50 -6.66 -12.41 -4.55
N ILE A 51 -6.89 -11.69 -5.66
CA ILE A 51 -8.21 -11.19 -6.05
C ILE A 51 -8.94 -12.31 -6.78
N GLU A 52 -10.15 -12.66 -6.34
CA GLU A 52 -10.94 -13.74 -6.93
C GLU A 52 -11.74 -13.29 -8.16
N ASN A 53 -12.09 -12.00 -8.24
CA ASN A 53 -12.85 -11.44 -9.35
C ASN A 53 -12.06 -11.47 -10.67
N THR A 54 -12.77 -11.29 -11.78
CA THR A 54 -12.15 -11.18 -13.11
C THR A 54 -11.53 -9.79 -13.30
N PHE A 55 -10.60 -9.70 -14.23
CA PHE A 55 -9.97 -8.43 -14.60
C PHE A 55 -11.01 -7.38 -15.00
N GLU A 56 -12.03 -7.78 -15.75
CA GLU A 56 -13.09 -6.89 -16.24
C GLU A 56 -13.95 -6.31 -15.11
N LYS A 57 -14.00 -6.96 -13.96
CA LYS A 57 -14.77 -6.52 -12.80
C LYS A 57 -13.98 -5.63 -11.84
N LEU A 58 -12.71 -5.35 -12.13
CA LEU A 58 -11.94 -4.40 -11.35
C LEU A 58 -12.56 -2.99 -11.49
N SER A 59 -12.62 -2.27 -10.37
CA SER A 59 -13.12 -0.90 -10.36
C SER A 59 -12.15 0.12 -10.96
N TYR A 60 -10.94 -0.30 -11.29
CA TYR A 60 -9.87 0.56 -11.79
C TYR A 60 -9.82 0.56 -13.31
N LYS A 61 -9.76 1.76 -13.91
CA LYS A 61 -9.59 1.92 -15.36
C LYS A 61 -8.19 1.60 -15.83
N HIS A 62 -7.19 1.92 -15.03
CA HIS A 62 -5.76 1.77 -15.32
C HIS A 62 -5.06 1.08 -14.15
N PRO A 63 -5.27 -0.24 -13.95
CA PRO A 63 -4.73 -0.92 -12.79
C PRO A 63 -3.22 -1.12 -12.88
N TYR A 64 -2.56 -0.87 -11.76
CA TYR A 64 -1.14 -1.15 -11.54
C TYR A 64 -0.98 -2.09 -10.36
N ALA A 65 -0.02 -3.00 -10.45
CA ALA A 65 0.40 -3.81 -9.32
C ALA A 65 1.59 -3.14 -8.64
N TRP A 66 1.41 -2.72 -7.41
CA TRP A 66 2.51 -2.29 -6.54
C TRP A 66 3.07 -3.54 -5.89
N VAL A 67 4.30 -3.90 -6.26
CA VAL A 67 4.93 -5.14 -5.81
C VAL A 67 5.59 -4.90 -4.46
N ILE A 68 5.14 -5.66 -3.47
CA ILE A 68 5.59 -5.55 -2.08
C ILE A 68 6.47 -6.74 -1.76
N ASP A 69 7.63 -6.48 -1.15
CA ASP A 69 8.47 -7.53 -0.58
C ASP A 69 7.77 -8.12 0.64
N ILE A 70 7.31 -9.37 0.52
CA ILE A 70 6.54 -10.02 1.57
C ILE A 70 7.34 -10.17 2.87
N ASP A 71 8.65 -10.33 2.78
CA ASP A 71 9.51 -10.47 3.96
C ASP A 71 9.74 -9.14 4.68
N SER A 72 9.42 -8.01 4.05
CA SER A 72 9.52 -6.68 4.65
C SER A 72 8.28 -6.27 5.44
N ILE A 73 7.18 -7.01 5.31
CA ILE A 73 5.92 -6.65 5.96
C ILE A 73 6.05 -6.80 7.47
N LYS A 74 5.78 -5.71 8.18
CA LYS A 74 5.79 -5.70 9.64
C LYS A 74 4.49 -5.09 10.15
N LYS A 75 3.75 -5.87 10.94
CA LYS A 75 2.56 -5.40 11.63
C LYS A 75 2.95 -4.92 13.02
N TYR A 76 2.56 -3.71 13.37
CA TYR A 76 2.88 -3.16 14.69
C TYR A 76 2.03 -3.79 15.78
N VAL A 77 2.68 -4.14 16.90
CA VAL A 77 2.00 -4.60 18.12
C VAL A 77 1.16 -3.47 18.70
N CYS A 78 1.70 -2.25 18.69
CA CYS A 78 1.04 -1.04 19.17
C CYS A 78 0.90 -0.04 18.01
N PRO A 79 -0.22 -0.06 17.28
CA PRO A 79 -0.47 0.93 16.23
C PRO A 79 -0.41 2.36 16.75
N LEU A 80 0.03 3.29 15.92
CA LEU A 80 0.20 4.70 16.28
C LEU A 80 -0.89 5.56 15.65
N CYS A 81 -1.47 6.45 16.46
CA CYS A 81 -2.43 7.44 15.97
C CYS A 81 -1.74 8.46 15.08
N TYR A 82 -2.44 8.93 14.06
CA TYR A 82 -2.03 10.04 13.24
C TYR A 82 -3.23 10.93 12.94
N LYS A 83 -2.96 12.20 12.60
CA LYS A 83 -4.00 13.14 12.19
C LYS A 83 -4.05 13.18 10.65
N HIS A 84 -5.14 12.72 10.05
CA HIS A 84 -5.29 12.67 8.61
C HIS A 84 -5.34 14.09 8.03
N PRO A 85 -4.40 14.48 7.14
CA PRO A 85 -4.43 15.79 6.49
C PRO A 85 -5.62 15.93 5.55
N SER A 86 -6.23 17.11 5.53
CA SER A 86 -7.32 17.42 4.61
C SER A 86 -6.84 17.26 3.15
N GLY A 87 -7.61 16.53 2.35
CA GLY A 87 -7.31 16.32 0.93
C GLY A 87 -6.30 15.23 0.61
N ALA A 88 -5.66 14.61 1.59
CA ALA A 88 -4.76 13.49 1.36
C ALA A 88 -5.57 12.24 0.99
N VAL A 89 -5.27 11.63 -0.16
CA VAL A 89 -6.02 10.46 -0.68
C VAL A 89 -5.15 9.22 -0.75
N ILE A 90 -3.99 9.30 -1.42
CA ILE A 90 -3.11 8.14 -1.62
C ILE A 90 -1.94 8.17 -0.65
N TRP A 91 -1.28 9.30 -0.52
CA TRP A 91 -0.09 9.47 0.30
C TRP A 91 -0.29 10.48 1.41
N VAL A 92 0.22 10.16 2.58
CA VAL A 92 0.21 11.03 3.76
C VAL A 92 1.65 11.24 4.22
N ASP A 93 2.04 12.50 4.45
CA ASP A 93 3.33 12.83 5.05
C ASP A 93 3.24 12.70 6.57
N LEU A 94 3.67 11.57 7.11
CA LEU A 94 3.58 11.27 8.54
C LEU A 94 4.55 12.11 9.40
N THR A 95 5.54 12.77 8.80
CA THR A 95 6.44 13.65 9.57
C THR A 95 5.70 14.83 10.18
N LYS A 96 4.55 15.21 9.60
CA LYS A 96 3.76 16.38 10.01
C LYS A 96 2.53 16.05 10.85
N CYS A 97 2.10 14.80 10.88
CA CYS A 97 0.81 14.41 11.47
C CYS A 97 0.88 13.20 12.39
N CYS A 98 2.07 12.80 12.77
CA CYS A 98 2.32 11.67 13.66
C CYS A 98 3.57 11.94 14.48
N ASP A 99 3.73 11.24 15.61
CA ASP A 99 5.00 11.21 16.33
C ASP A 99 5.98 10.33 15.54
N TYR A 100 6.73 10.97 14.63
CA TYR A 100 7.57 10.28 13.68
C TYR A 100 8.75 9.54 14.34
N GLU A 101 9.31 10.09 15.42
CA GLU A 101 10.38 9.42 16.17
C GLU A 101 9.89 8.11 16.78
N LYS A 102 8.69 8.14 17.38
CA LYS A 102 8.05 6.96 17.93
C LYS A 102 7.73 5.94 16.84
N LEU A 103 7.30 6.42 15.67
CA LEU A 103 7.05 5.57 14.51
C LEU A 103 8.34 4.86 14.05
N LEU A 104 9.44 5.58 13.97
CA LEU A 104 10.73 5.01 13.56
C LEU A 104 11.30 3.99 14.56
N SER A 105 10.86 4.03 15.81
CA SER A 105 11.32 3.11 16.87
C SER A 105 10.54 1.79 16.92
N GLN A 106 9.59 1.60 16.05
CA GLN A 106 8.80 0.36 15.99
C GLN A 106 9.59 -0.86 15.53
#